data_c759bb4d62b0afc9fd15364fb547fabf
#
_entry.id   c759bb4d62b0afc9fd15364fb547fabf
#
_cell.length_a   1.000
_cell.length_b   1.000
_cell.length_c   1.000
_cell.angle_alpha   90.00
_cell.angle_beta   90.00
_cell.angle_gamma   90.00
#
_symmetry.space_group_name_H-M   'P 1'
#
loop_
_entity.id
_entity.type
_entity.pdbx_description
1 polymer ?
#
loop_
_entity_poly.entity_id
_entity_poly.type
_entity_poly.pdbx_seq_one_letter_code
_entity_poly.pdbx_strand_id
1 'polypeptide(L)'
;MQEDRWSYLWLILGALCLLFSNGKWIVPLAAWLAPLLLIRFLRTQPVGRGLLIAALVHGVIFYVWYVDVIPAGFVPGGLAGFMAFMALMSLIPLGPYAIDRWLSGRLPGFAGTLIFPLSTVALEFANAMLNPMGGWGSLAFTQTDNLPLLQVVSVTGMYGISFLIAWFAGVGNWAWAAGMDWRRVGRGILLYGMVLSLVLLGGGLRLALWSPVMASGRMDGAVERKANRGTAFFPPETATVRVASLSGFDYRYEGEPFTPDDARHIDALFEATVREARAGARIVSWAEASAMIDARDEAALVRRAAEVAKQESIYLQISPYFEPAGERAVNKSILLTPEGEVGWEYWKSRANLLEGTVLGDGNVARADTPYGRLAGAICWDMDFPNYIIQAGRAGADIMLAPSADWRQIDPMHALIARVRAVENGVSLVRHARGGLSAVYDYQGRTLAAVDDFVTTVDRTMVAQVPVHGVRTIYAAVGDLFAWLNVGALALVVGTALRQRRGYVRS
;
A
#
# COMPACT_ATOMS: atom_id res chain seq x y z
N MET A 1 -22.48 -26.41 -22.66
CA MET A 1 -21.50 -26.52 -21.56
C MET A 1 -20.74 -27.82 -21.77
N GLN A 2 -19.43 -27.77 -22.02
CA GLN A 2 -18.60 -28.94 -21.91
C GLN A 2 -18.47 -29.30 -20.43
N GLU A 3 -18.89 -30.49 -20.05
CA GLU A 3 -18.62 -31.00 -18.71
C GLU A 3 -17.11 -31.23 -18.60
N ASP A 4 -16.46 -30.31 -17.86
CA ASP A 4 -15.03 -30.43 -17.56
C ASP A 4 -14.91 -31.31 -16.30
N ARG A 5 -14.49 -32.58 -16.48
CA ARG A 5 -14.28 -33.53 -15.38
C ARG A 5 -13.32 -33.01 -14.29
N TRP A 6 -12.52 -31.98 -14.62
CA TRP A 6 -11.55 -31.36 -13.73
C TRP A 6 -12.09 -30.09 -13.05
N SER A 7 -13.36 -29.74 -13.25
CA SER A 7 -13.95 -28.50 -12.76
C SER A 7 -13.68 -28.24 -11.26
N TYR A 8 -13.88 -29.25 -10.43
CA TYR A 8 -13.61 -29.12 -8.99
C TYR A 8 -12.12 -29.09 -8.63
N LEU A 9 -11.26 -29.68 -9.46
CA LEU A 9 -9.80 -29.51 -9.29
C LEU A 9 -9.40 -28.05 -9.50
N TRP A 10 -9.97 -27.38 -10.53
CA TRP A 10 -9.73 -25.94 -10.76
C TRP A 10 -10.21 -25.09 -9.57
N LEU A 11 -11.35 -25.45 -8.96
CA LEU A 11 -11.82 -24.81 -7.73
C LEU A 11 -10.83 -24.97 -6.58
N ILE A 12 -10.41 -26.20 -6.31
CA ILE A 12 -9.50 -26.50 -5.18
C ILE A 12 -8.16 -25.79 -5.36
N LEU A 13 -7.55 -25.90 -6.54
CA LEU A 13 -6.28 -25.23 -6.82
C LEU A 13 -6.45 -23.71 -6.82
N GLY A 14 -7.55 -23.19 -7.36
CA GLY A 14 -7.88 -21.77 -7.33
C GLY A 14 -8.09 -21.24 -5.92
N ALA A 15 -8.78 -21.99 -5.06
CA ALA A 15 -8.98 -21.65 -3.65
C ALA A 15 -7.65 -21.67 -2.87
N LEU A 16 -6.81 -22.67 -3.12
CA LEU A 16 -5.47 -22.74 -2.53
C LEU A 16 -4.62 -21.54 -2.95
N CYS A 17 -4.59 -21.20 -4.24
CA CYS A 17 -3.90 -20.00 -4.71
C CYS A 17 -4.51 -18.73 -4.11
N LEU A 18 -5.84 -18.62 -4.00
CA LEU A 18 -6.51 -17.48 -3.41
C LEU A 18 -6.10 -17.28 -1.95
N LEU A 19 -5.98 -18.34 -1.17
CA LEU A 19 -5.51 -18.28 0.22
C LEU A 19 -4.15 -17.59 0.36
N PHE A 20 -3.26 -17.77 -0.64
CA PHE A 20 -1.92 -17.19 -0.67
C PHE A 20 -1.80 -15.95 -1.58
N SER A 21 -2.91 -15.38 -2.03
CA SER A 21 -2.89 -14.21 -2.92
C SER A 21 -3.12 -12.89 -2.22
N ASN A 22 -3.44 -12.88 -0.92
CA ASN A 22 -3.67 -11.68 -0.12
C ASN A 22 -3.68 -12.04 1.38
N GLY A 23 -3.84 -11.04 2.24
CA GLY A 23 -3.94 -11.26 3.68
C GLY A 23 -2.60 -11.62 4.33
N LYS A 24 -2.61 -12.59 5.23
CA LYS A 24 -1.45 -12.95 6.09
C LYS A 24 -0.27 -13.57 5.31
N TRP A 25 -0.53 -14.25 4.20
CA TRP A 25 0.48 -14.97 3.45
C TRP A 25 0.39 -14.59 1.98
N ILE A 26 1.47 -14.04 1.45
CA ILE A 26 1.53 -13.61 0.06
C ILE A 26 2.55 -14.45 -0.69
N VAL A 27 2.07 -15.19 -1.68
CA VAL A 27 2.88 -15.80 -2.72
C VAL A 27 2.55 -15.07 -4.03
N PRO A 28 3.45 -14.24 -4.57
CA PRO A 28 3.14 -13.38 -5.72
C PRO A 28 2.52 -14.13 -6.91
N LEU A 29 3.02 -15.33 -7.23
CA LEU A 29 2.50 -16.17 -8.30
C LEU A 29 1.06 -16.64 -8.05
N ALA A 30 0.68 -16.87 -6.78
CA ALA A 30 -0.68 -17.29 -6.43
C ALA A 30 -1.73 -16.27 -6.85
N ALA A 31 -1.41 -14.98 -6.76
CA ALA A 31 -2.30 -13.89 -7.20
C ALA A 31 -2.60 -13.92 -8.72
N TRP A 32 -1.69 -14.44 -9.54
CA TRP A 32 -1.91 -14.64 -10.98
C TRP A 32 -2.73 -15.90 -11.27
N LEU A 33 -2.49 -16.97 -10.54
CA LEU A 33 -3.13 -18.25 -10.76
C LEU A 33 -4.54 -18.36 -10.18
N ALA A 34 -4.81 -17.72 -9.03
CA ALA A 34 -6.12 -17.78 -8.39
C ALA A 34 -7.26 -17.34 -9.32
N PRO A 35 -7.23 -16.13 -9.92
CA PRO A 35 -8.31 -15.71 -10.80
C PRO A 35 -8.38 -16.56 -12.09
N LEU A 36 -7.26 -17.02 -12.63
CA LEU A 36 -7.23 -17.90 -13.80
C LEU A 36 -8.05 -19.18 -13.54
N LEU A 37 -7.79 -19.84 -12.42
CA LEU A 37 -8.40 -21.14 -12.06
C LEU A 37 -9.86 -20.97 -11.61
N LEU A 38 -10.17 -19.92 -10.85
CA LEU A 38 -11.53 -19.65 -10.41
C LEU A 38 -12.46 -19.26 -11.57
N ILE A 39 -12.00 -18.46 -12.54
CA ILE A 39 -12.75 -18.17 -13.77
C ILE A 39 -12.99 -19.47 -14.53
N ARG A 40 -11.99 -20.36 -14.66
CA ARG A 40 -12.15 -21.64 -15.32
C ARG A 40 -13.24 -22.48 -14.67
N PHE A 41 -13.21 -22.62 -13.34
CA PHE A 41 -14.28 -23.28 -12.59
C PHE A 41 -15.65 -22.68 -12.90
N LEU A 42 -15.80 -21.36 -12.74
CA LEU A 42 -17.09 -20.68 -12.94
C LEU A 42 -17.65 -20.85 -14.35
N ARG A 43 -16.79 -20.89 -15.38
CA ARG A 43 -17.21 -21.05 -16.77
C ARG A 43 -17.66 -22.50 -17.08
N THR A 44 -17.30 -23.47 -16.25
CA THR A 44 -17.72 -24.89 -16.40
C THR A 44 -18.97 -25.23 -15.59
N GLN A 45 -19.44 -24.34 -14.73
CA GLN A 45 -20.61 -24.56 -13.86
C GLN A 45 -21.87 -23.79 -14.34
N PRO A 46 -23.07 -24.26 -13.98
CA PRO A 46 -24.26 -23.44 -14.03
C PRO A 46 -24.07 -22.14 -13.22
N VAL A 47 -24.53 -21.00 -13.72
CA VAL A 47 -24.23 -19.66 -13.16
C VAL A 47 -24.51 -19.59 -11.67
N GLY A 48 -25.72 -19.92 -11.24
CA GLY A 48 -26.12 -19.84 -9.82
C GLY A 48 -25.29 -20.77 -8.91
N ARG A 49 -25.12 -22.04 -9.35
CA ARG A 49 -24.34 -23.02 -8.59
C ARG A 49 -22.87 -22.60 -8.48
N GLY A 50 -22.27 -22.18 -9.59
CA GLY A 50 -20.87 -21.77 -9.62
C GLY A 50 -20.61 -20.57 -8.72
N LEU A 51 -21.43 -19.53 -8.81
CA LEU A 51 -21.32 -18.33 -7.98
C LEU A 51 -21.57 -18.63 -6.49
N LEU A 52 -22.53 -19.49 -6.17
CA LEU A 52 -22.77 -19.89 -4.78
C LEU A 52 -21.57 -20.61 -4.17
N ILE A 53 -20.98 -21.58 -4.91
CA ILE A 53 -19.80 -22.31 -4.44
C ILE A 53 -18.61 -21.34 -4.29
N ALA A 54 -18.39 -20.45 -5.27
CA ALA A 54 -17.34 -19.44 -5.18
C ALA A 54 -17.55 -18.49 -3.99
N ALA A 55 -18.79 -18.11 -3.69
CA ALA A 55 -19.11 -17.29 -2.53
C ALA A 55 -18.76 -17.99 -1.20
N LEU A 56 -19.09 -19.28 -1.08
CA LEU A 56 -18.74 -20.07 0.10
C LEU A 56 -17.22 -20.18 0.26
N VAL A 57 -16.49 -20.45 -0.83
CA VAL A 57 -15.01 -20.52 -0.82
C VAL A 57 -14.41 -19.19 -0.44
N HIS A 58 -14.85 -18.07 -1.05
CA HIS A 58 -14.38 -16.73 -0.69
C HIS A 58 -14.73 -16.39 0.76
N GLY A 59 -15.89 -16.77 1.25
CA GLY A 59 -16.30 -16.57 2.64
C GLY A 59 -15.34 -17.22 3.64
N VAL A 60 -14.99 -18.48 3.40
CA VAL A 60 -14.04 -19.21 4.24
C VAL A 60 -12.65 -18.58 4.18
N ILE A 61 -12.15 -18.26 2.98
CA ILE A 61 -10.81 -17.68 2.80
C ILE A 61 -10.75 -16.27 3.40
N PHE A 62 -11.78 -15.45 3.19
CA PHE A 62 -11.87 -14.11 3.76
C PHE A 62 -11.89 -14.16 5.29
N TYR A 63 -12.62 -15.09 5.85
CA TYR A 63 -12.60 -15.32 7.30
C TYR A 63 -11.19 -15.67 7.79
N VAL A 64 -10.48 -16.59 7.12
CA VAL A 64 -9.10 -16.98 7.48
C VAL A 64 -8.14 -15.78 7.38
N TRP A 65 -8.32 -14.88 6.41
CA TRP A 65 -7.48 -13.69 6.27
C TRP A 65 -7.68 -12.68 7.40
N TYR A 66 -8.94 -12.44 7.79
CA TYR A 66 -9.30 -11.24 8.56
C TYR A 66 -9.82 -11.52 9.97
N VAL A 67 -10.00 -12.79 10.37
CA VAL A 67 -10.56 -13.14 11.70
C VAL A 67 -9.76 -12.54 12.87
N ASP A 68 -8.45 -12.45 12.72
CA ASP A 68 -7.57 -11.86 13.74
C ASP A 68 -7.22 -10.39 13.43
N VAL A 69 -7.46 -9.92 12.20
CA VAL A 69 -7.18 -8.55 11.77
C VAL A 69 -8.24 -7.59 12.30
N ILE A 70 -9.51 -8.02 12.29
CA ILE A 70 -10.66 -7.24 12.77
C ILE A 70 -11.17 -7.89 14.04
N PRO A 71 -10.90 -7.33 15.23
CA PRO A 71 -11.45 -7.86 16.47
C PRO A 71 -12.97 -7.87 16.46
N ALA A 72 -13.57 -8.98 16.90
CA ALA A 72 -15.03 -9.17 16.86
C ALA A 72 -15.82 -8.09 17.64
N GLY A 73 -15.20 -7.50 18.66
CA GLY A 73 -15.80 -6.42 19.46
C GLY A 73 -16.03 -5.11 18.70
N PHE A 74 -15.41 -4.93 17.54
CA PHE A 74 -15.58 -3.71 16.73
C PHE A 74 -16.80 -3.72 15.82
N VAL A 75 -17.41 -4.89 15.61
CA VAL A 75 -18.61 -4.99 14.79
C VAL A 75 -19.83 -5.05 15.70
N PRO A 76 -20.81 -4.14 15.54
CA PRO A 76 -22.04 -4.17 16.30
C PRO A 76 -22.77 -5.51 16.14
N GLY A 77 -23.37 -6.02 17.23
CA GLY A 77 -24.07 -7.29 17.24
C GLY A 77 -23.22 -8.50 17.67
N GLY A 78 -22.03 -8.27 18.22
CA GLY A 78 -21.15 -9.31 18.73
C GLY A 78 -20.74 -10.32 17.66
N LEU A 79 -20.61 -11.61 18.02
CA LEU A 79 -20.17 -12.65 17.09
C LEU A 79 -21.08 -12.79 15.86
N ALA A 80 -22.39 -12.69 16.03
CA ALA A 80 -23.34 -12.79 14.91
C ALA A 80 -23.18 -11.63 13.93
N GLY A 81 -23.05 -10.39 14.44
CA GLY A 81 -22.79 -9.21 13.63
C GLY A 81 -21.44 -9.31 12.91
N PHE A 82 -20.40 -9.77 13.60
CA PHE A 82 -19.09 -10.00 13.02
C PHE A 82 -19.13 -11.03 11.87
N MET A 83 -19.78 -12.17 12.08
CA MET A 83 -19.91 -13.20 11.03
C MET A 83 -20.71 -12.69 9.82
N ALA A 84 -21.79 -11.93 10.06
CA ALA A 84 -22.57 -11.30 8.98
C ALA A 84 -21.72 -10.26 8.20
N PHE A 85 -20.94 -9.44 8.88
CA PHE A 85 -20.01 -8.49 8.27
C PHE A 85 -18.97 -9.20 7.40
N MET A 86 -18.32 -10.24 7.92
CA MET A 86 -17.33 -11.02 7.19
C MET A 86 -17.92 -11.68 5.95
N ALA A 87 -19.12 -12.26 6.07
CA ALA A 87 -19.84 -12.85 4.95
C ALA A 87 -20.16 -11.80 3.87
N LEU A 88 -20.65 -10.62 4.26
CA LEU A 88 -20.96 -9.53 3.32
C LEU A 88 -19.70 -9.03 2.60
N MET A 89 -18.62 -8.78 3.35
CA MET A 89 -17.37 -8.28 2.78
C MET A 89 -16.73 -9.30 1.83
N SER A 90 -16.86 -10.59 2.09
CA SER A 90 -16.36 -11.66 1.21
C SER A 90 -17.06 -11.73 -0.16
N LEU A 91 -18.25 -11.12 -0.30
CA LEU A 91 -18.97 -11.08 -1.59
C LEU A 91 -18.42 -10.01 -2.53
N ILE A 92 -17.78 -8.96 -2.02
CA ILE A 92 -17.27 -7.85 -2.83
C ILE A 92 -16.28 -8.36 -3.89
N PRO A 93 -15.25 -9.16 -3.56
CA PRO A 93 -14.29 -9.67 -4.55
C PRO A 93 -14.89 -10.59 -5.62
N LEU A 94 -16.12 -11.06 -5.44
CA LEU A 94 -16.84 -11.86 -6.43
C LEU A 94 -17.43 -11.03 -7.58
N GLY A 95 -17.55 -9.73 -7.44
CA GLY A 95 -18.13 -8.85 -8.44
C GLY A 95 -17.54 -9.04 -9.83
N PRO A 96 -16.20 -8.98 -10.02
CA PRO A 96 -15.54 -9.20 -11.31
C PRO A 96 -15.85 -10.59 -11.90
N TYR A 97 -15.89 -11.63 -11.09
CA TYR A 97 -16.22 -12.99 -11.54
C TYR A 97 -17.67 -13.10 -12.02
N ALA A 98 -18.60 -12.46 -11.31
CA ALA A 98 -20.00 -12.43 -11.72
C ALA A 98 -20.18 -11.65 -13.03
N ILE A 99 -19.49 -10.52 -13.19
CA ILE A 99 -19.52 -9.71 -14.42
C ILE A 99 -18.90 -10.49 -15.59
N ASP A 100 -17.74 -11.13 -15.38
CA ASP A 100 -17.13 -11.99 -16.41
C ASP A 100 -18.08 -13.12 -16.82
N ARG A 101 -18.67 -13.81 -15.84
CA ARG A 101 -19.59 -14.90 -16.13
C ARG A 101 -20.83 -14.47 -16.88
N TRP A 102 -21.31 -13.25 -16.62
CA TRP A 102 -22.47 -12.67 -17.31
C TRP A 102 -22.15 -12.20 -18.74
N LEU A 103 -20.96 -11.61 -18.96
CA LEU A 103 -20.59 -10.95 -20.21
C LEU A 103 -19.75 -11.81 -21.16
N SER A 104 -19.01 -12.81 -20.66
CA SER A 104 -18.04 -13.59 -21.46
C SER A 104 -18.63 -14.29 -22.69
N GLY A 105 -19.92 -14.67 -22.65
CA GLY A 105 -20.63 -15.22 -23.79
C GLY A 105 -21.14 -14.19 -24.81
N ARG A 106 -21.06 -12.88 -24.50
CA ARG A 106 -21.61 -11.80 -25.32
C ARG A 106 -20.55 -11.03 -26.09
N LEU A 107 -19.30 -11.12 -25.68
CA LEU A 107 -18.16 -10.50 -26.35
C LEU A 107 -17.23 -11.60 -26.85
N PRO A 108 -17.34 -12.00 -28.12
CA PRO A 108 -16.51 -13.05 -28.69
C PRO A 108 -15.06 -12.58 -28.92
N GLY A 109 -14.15 -13.54 -28.95
CA GLY A 109 -12.76 -13.30 -29.31
C GLY A 109 -11.93 -12.61 -28.21
N PHE A 110 -10.86 -11.98 -28.63
CA PHE A 110 -9.87 -11.38 -27.72
C PHE A 110 -10.43 -10.22 -26.90
N ALA A 111 -11.39 -9.44 -27.44
CA ALA A 111 -12.02 -8.34 -26.69
C ALA A 111 -12.70 -8.83 -25.39
N GLY A 112 -13.23 -10.06 -25.39
CA GLY A 112 -13.82 -10.67 -24.19
C GLY A 112 -12.83 -10.88 -23.04
N THR A 113 -11.52 -10.91 -23.32
CA THR A 113 -10.49 -11.05 -22.29
C THR A 113 -10.38 -9.82 -21.40
N LEU A 114 -10.88 -8.68 -21.85
CA LEU A 114 -10.84 -7.40 -21.13
C LEU A 114 -11.96 -7.25 -20.08
N ILE A 115 -12.98 -8.10 -20.11
CA ILE A 115 -14.11 -7.99 -19.17
C ILE A 115 -13.62 -8.09 -17.73
N PHE A 116 -12.85 -9.13 -17.43
CA PHE A 116 -12.39 -9.39 -16.06
C PHE A 116 -11.45 -8.29 -15.53
N PRO A 117 -10.38 -7.85 -16.25
CA PRO A 117 -9.53 -6.77 -15.75
C PRO A 117 -10.25 -5.45 -15.59
N LEU A 118 -11.14 -5.06 -16.51
CA LEU A 118 -11.93 -3.84 -16.40
C LEU A 118 -12.82 -3.85 -15.16
N SER A 119 -13.48 -4.98 -14.88
CA SER A 119 -14.33 -5.13 -13.71
C SER A 119 -13.54 -5.21 -12.40
N THR A 120 -12.35 -5.84 -12.42
CA THR A 120 -11.44 -5.88 -11.25
C THR A 120 -10.98 -4.48 -10.89
N VAL A 121 -10.47 -3.72 -11.85
CA VAL A 121 -10.02 -2.33 -11.60
C VAL A 121 -11.18 -1.45 -11.15
N ALA A 122 -12.34 -1.55 -11.78
CA ALA A 122 -13.50 -0.75 -11.39
C ALA A 122 -13.94 -1.04 -9.94
N LEU A 123 -13.90 -2.32 -9.52
CA LEU A 123 -14.22 -2.70 -8.16
C LEU A 123 -13.14 -2.23 -7.16
N GLU A 124 -11.87 -2.45 -7.45
CA GLU A 124 -10.76 -1.98 -6.57
C GLU A 124 -10.78 -0.45 -6.43
N PHE A 125 -11.08 0.27 -7.50
CA PHE A 125 -11.22 1.71 -7.46
C PHE A 125 -12.40 2.16 -6.59
N ALA A 126 -13.57 1.55 -6.78
CA ALA A 126 -14.72 1.83 -5.93
C ALA A 126 -14.43 1.48 -4.46
N ASN A 127 -13.74 0.36 -4.22
CA ASN A 127 -13.31 -0.02 -2.87
C ASN A 127 -12.38 1.03 -2.25
N ALA A 128 -11.34 1.45 -2.95
CA ALA A 128 -10.38 2.46 -2.45
C ALA A 128 -11.03 3.82 -2.15
N MET A 129 -12.12 4.16 -2.84
CA MET A 129 -12.86 5.42 -2.65
C MET A 129 -13.91 5.36 -1.53
N LEU A 130 -14.53 4.21 -1.31
CA LEU A 130 -15.73 4.06 -0.48
C LEU A 130 -15.47 3.27 0.81
N ASN A 131 -14.44 2.41 0.82
CA ASN A 131 -14.14 1.56 1.98
C ASN A 131 -13.33 2.34 3.03
N PRO A 132 -13.73 2.31 4.30
CA PRO A 132 -12.94 2.89 5.38
C PRO A 132 -11.56 2.22 5.59
N MET A 133 -11.34 1.05 4.98
CA MET A 133 -10.04 0.38 4.89
C MET A 133 -9.19 0.87 3.70
N GLY A 134 -9.64 1.90 2.97
CA GLY A 134 -8.90 2.45 1.82
C GLY A 134 -8.62 1.41 0.73
N GLY A 135 -7.37 1.32 0.29
CA GLY A 135 -6.93 0.42 -0.80
C GLY A 135 -6.76 -1.05 -0.42
N TRP A 136 -7.09 -1.48 0.80
CA TRP A 136 -6.92 -2.87 1.25
C TRP A 136 -7.59 -3.87 0.30
N GLY A 137 -6.91 -4.99 0.08
CA GLY A 137 -7.40 -6.06 -0.78
C GLY A 137 -7.00 -5.94 -2.26
N SER A 138 -6.31 -4.87 -2.69
CA SER A 138 -5.82 -4.76 -4.06
C SER A 138 -4.78 -5.85 -4.38
N LEU A 139 -4.89 -6.43 -5.58
CA LEU A 139 -3.93 -7.41 -6.09
C LEU A 139 -2.53 -6.81 -6.26
N ALA A 140 -2.40 -5.50 -6.41
CA ALA A 140 -1.13 -4.82 -6.56
C ALA A 140 -0.18 -5.06 -5.39
N PHE A 141 -0.69 -5.16 -4.18
CA PHE A 141 0.12 -5.34 -2.97
C PHE A 141 0.81 -6.71 -2.90
N THR A 142 0.37 -7.67 -3.71
CA THR A 142 0.99 -8.99 -3.83
C THR A 142 2.28 -8.97 -4.63
N GLN A 143 2.59 -7.87 -5.34
CA GLN A 143 3.70 -7.76 -6.29
C GLN A 143 4.76 -6.75 -5.86
N THR A 144 4.78 -6.33 -4.62
CA THR A 144 5.65 -5.25 -4.13
C THR A 144 7.14 -5.57 -4.25
N ASP A 145 7.53 -6.84 -4.20
CA ASP A 145 8.92 -7.27 -4.35
C ASP A 145 9.38 -7.41 -5.81
N ASN A 146 8.44 -7.41 -6.75
CA ASN A 146 8.77 -7.31 -8.18
C ASN A 146 9.01 -5.85 -8.55
N LEU A 147 10.20 -5.32 -8.22
CA LEU A 147 10.53 -3.92 -8.45
C LEU A 147 10.31 -3.44 -9.89
N PRO A 148 10.67 -4.20 -10.96
CA PRO A 148 10.33 -3.79 -12.33
C PRO A 148 8.83 -3.63 -12.55
N LEU A 149 8.00 -4.56 -12.07
CA LEU A 149 6.55 -4.47 -12.20
C LEU A 149 5.99 -3.33 -11.34
N LEU A 150 6.54 -3.13 -10.15
CA LEU A 150 6.11 -2.07 -9.23
C LEU A 150 6.23 -0.68 -9.85
N GLN A 151 7.19 -0.45 -10.78
CA GLN A 151 7.37 0.87 -11.39
C GLN A 151 6.12 1.35 -12.17
N VAL A 152 5.25 0.44 -12.64
CA VAL A 152 4.04 0.83 -13.39
C VAL A 152 3.08 1.66 -12.54
N VAL A 153 3.10 1.51 -11.20
CA VAL A 153 2.22 2.28 -10.33
C VAL A 153 2.50 3.78 -10.37
N SER A 154 3.72 4.19 -10.75
CA SER A 154 4.05 5.61 -10.96
C SER A 154 3.35 6.25 -12.17
N VAL A 155 2.67 5.43 -12.98
CA VAL A 155 1.90 5.88 -14.15
C VAL A 155 0.40 5.65 -13.94
N THR A 156 0.04 4.49 -13.44
CA THR A 156 -1.36 3.99 -13.40
C THR A 156 -1.98 3.95 -12.01
N GLY A 157 -1.20 4.27 -10.97
CA GLY A 157 -1.53 3.86 -9.62
C GLY A 157 -1.48 2.33 -9.48
N MET A 158 -1.87 1.82 -8.33
CA MET A 158 -1.92 0.37 -8.04
C MET A 158 -2.75 -0.42 -9.07
N TYR A 159 -3.68 0.24 -9.72
CA TYR A 159 -4.64 -0.36 -10.64
C TYR A 159 -4.01 -1.02 -11.88
N GLY A 160 -2.84 -0.55 -12.32
CA GLY A 160 -2.12 -1.13 -13.47
C GLY A 160 -1.63 -2.55 -13.20
N ILE A 161 -1.14 -2.83 -12.00
CA ILE A 161 -0.72 -4.19 -11.60
C ILE A 161 -1.94 -5.10 -11.54
N SER A 162 -3.01 -4.66 -10.87
CA SER A 162 -4.25 -5.43 -10.78
C SER A 162 -4.85 -5.71 -12.15
N PHE A 163 -4.80 -4.74 -13.07
CA PHE A 163 -5.22 -4.93 -14.45
C PHE A 163 -4.42 -6.04 -15.15
N LEU A 164 -3.10 -6.02 -15.06
CA LEU A 164 -2.23 -7.00 -15.71
C LEU A 164 -2.47 -8.42 -15.19
N ILE A 165 -2.60 -8.59 -13.86
CA ILE A 165 -2.92 -9.86 -13.21
C ILE A 165 -4.28 -10.38 -13.69
N ALA A 166 -5.29 -9.54 -13.66
CA ALA A 166 -6.63 -9.90 -14.07
C ALA A 166 -6.71 -10.18 -15.59
N TRP A 167 -5.97 -9.45 -16.41
CA TRP A 167 -5.93 -9.68 -17.85
C TRP A 167 -5.23 -10.99 -18.22
N PHE A 168 -4.19 -11.37 -17.49
CA PHE A 168 -3.60 -12.71 -17.61
C PHE A 168 -4.66 -13.81 -17.46
N ALA A 169 -5.49 -13.70 -16.42
CA ALA A 169 -6.57 -14.67 -16.19
C ALA A 169 -7.61 -14.69 -17.33
N GLY A 170 -7.96 -13.51 -17.86
CA GLY A 170 -8.84 -13.36 -19.01
C GLY A 170 -8.28 -14.00 -20.28
N VAL A 171 -7.02 -13.70 -20.62
CA VAL A 171 -6.32 -14.25 -21.80
C VAL A 171 -6.12 -15.76 -21.67
N GLY A 172 -5.70 -16.22 -20.50
CA GLY A 172 -5.51 -17.65 -20.22
C GLY A 172 -6.80 -18.44 -20.41
N ASN A 173 -7.92 -17.96 -19.86
CA ASN A 173 -9.21 -18.62 -20.02
C ASN A 173 -9.76 -18.57 -21.45
N TRP A 174 -9.51 -17.49 -22.18
CA TRP A 174 -9.86 -17.40 -23.61
C TRP A 174 -9.05 -18.41 -24.44
N ALA A 175 -7.74 -18.48 -24.23
CA ALA A 175 -6.89 -19.44 -24.91
C ALA A 175 -7.28 -20.89 -24.57
N TRP A 176 -7.60 -21.14 -23.30
CA TRP A 176 -8.08 -22.46 -22.84
C TRP A 176 -9.40 -22.86 -23.51
N ALA A 177 -10.37 -21.93 -23.60
CA ALA A 177 -11.65 -22.18 -24.26
C ALA A 177 -11.49 -22.45 -25.78
N ALA A 178 -10.44 -21.90 -26.40
CA ALA A 178 -10.10 -22.15 -27.80
C ALA A 178 -9.26 -23.43 -28.00
N GLY A 179 -9.10 -24.28 -26.97
CA GLY A 179 -8.31 -25.51 -27.03
C GLY A 179 -6.80 -25.26 -27.21
N MET A 180 -6.29 -24.08 -26.84
CA MET A 180 -4.90 -23.66 -27.03
C MET A 180 -4.44 -23.70 -28.51
N ASP A 181 -5.40 -23.61 -29.46
CA ASP A 181 -5.08 -23.52 -30.87
C ASP A 181 -4.29 -22.24 -31.19
N TRP A 182 -2.99 -22.42 -31.39
CA TRP A 182 -2.07 -21.28 -31.61
C TRP A 182 -2.46 -20.40 -32.81
N ARG A 183 -3.07 -20.97 -33.84
CA ARG A 183 -3.53 -20.22 -35.01
C ARG A 183 -4.62 -19.22 -34.66
N ARG A 184 -5.42 -19.55 -33.66
CA ARG A 184 -6.54 -18.73 -33.17
C ARG A 184 -6.12 -17.76 -32.08
N VAL A 185 -5.28 -18.19 -31.15
CA VAL A 185 -5.00 -17.43 -29.91
C VAL A 185 -3.61 -16.78 -29.90
N GLY A 186 -2.68 -17.19 -30.78
CA GLY A 186 -1.29 -16.76 -30.74
C GLY A 186 -1.11 -15.25 -30.77
N ARG A 187 -1.86 -14.52 -31.64
CA ARG A 187 -1.77 -13.04 -31.71
C ARG A 187 -2.18 -12.37 -30.40
N GLY A 188 -3.24 -12.87 -29.74
CA GLY A 188 -3.70 -12.30 -28.48
C GLY A 188 -2.74 -12.59 -27.32
N ILE A 189 -2.21 -13.82 -27.25
CA ILE A 189 -1.18 -14.18 -26.25
C ILE A 189 0.08 -13.33 -26.46
N LEU A 190 0.53 -13.16 -27.71
CA LEU A 190 1.69 -12.35 -28.02
C LEU A 190 1.44 -10.87 -27.66
N LEU A 191 0.26 -10.33 -27.92
CA LEU A 191 -0.09 -8.97 -27.54
C LEU A 191 -0.04 -8.77 -26.01
N TYR A 192 -0.64 -9.67 -25.25
CA TYR A 192 -0.54 -9.64 -23.79
C TYR A 192 0.91 -9.75 -23.32
N GLY A 193 1.67 -10.72 -23.86
CA GLY A 193 3.07 -10.92 -23.53
C GLY A 193 3.94 -9.70 -23.87
N MET A 194 3.66 -9.05 -25.01
CA MET A 194 4.33 -7.81 -25.39
C MET A 194 4.05 -6.68 -24.40
N VAL A 195 2.80 -6.47 -24.01
CA VAL A 195 2.43 -5.45 -23.01
C VAL A 195 3.11 -5.71 -21.68
N LEU A 196 3.06 -6.95 -21.18
CA LEU A 196 3.73 -7.31 -19.93
C LEU A 196 5.25 -7.11 -20.02
N SER A 197 5.86 -7.52 -21.15
CA SER A 197 7.29 -7.33 -21.40
C SER A 197 7.67 -5.85 -21.45
N LEU A 198 6.87 -5.01 -22.09
CA LEU A 198 7.10 -3.56 -22.13
C LEU A 198 7.02 -2.94 -20.73
N VAL A 199 6.08 -3.39 -19.91
CA VAL A 199 5.97 -2.93 -18.50
C VAL A 199 7.21 -3.35 -17.70
N LEU A 200 7.62 -4.61 -17.80
CA LEU A 200 8.78 -5.11 -17.06
C LEU A 200 10.09 -4.47 -17.54
N LEU A 201 10.28 -4.34 -18.87
CA LEU A 201 11.47 -3.69 -19.45
C LEU A 201 11.48 -2.20 -19.12
N GLY A 202 10.35 -1.52 -19.26
CA GLY A 202 10.22 -0.09 -18.90
C GLY A 202 10.50 0.17 -17.42
N GLY A 203 9.97 -0.70 -16.54
CA GLY A 203 10.27 -0.64 -15.12
C GLY A 203 11.73 -0.95 -14.80
N GLY A 204 12.30 -1.98 -15.44
CA GLY A 204 13.72 -2.30 -15.32
C GLY A 204 14.61 -1.15 -15.80
N LEU A 205 14.25 -0.51 -16.91
CA LEU A 205 14.95 0.64 -17.45
C LEU A 205 14.87 1.85 -16.50
N ARG A 206 13.66 2.13 -15.95
CA ARG A 206 13.50 3.17 -14.93
C ARG A 206 14.39 2.91 -13.72
N LEU A 207 14.44 1.69 -13.23
CA LEU A 207 15.32 1.30 -12.13
C LEU A 207 16.80 1.47 -12.45
N ALA A 208 17.20 1.18 -13.68
CA ALA A 208 18.60 1.30 -14.10
C ALA A 208 19.05 2.75 -14.33
N LEU A 209 18.18 3.57 -14.94
CA LEU A 209 18.54 4.94 -15.38
C LEU A 209 18.29 6.01 -14.31
N TRP A 210 17.30 5.80 -13.43
CA TRP A 210 16.87 6.78 -12.42
C TRP A 210 17.00 6.28 -10.98
N SER A 211 17.78 5.22 -10.75
CA SER A 211 18.07 4.82 -9.37
C SER A 211 18.90 5.88 -8.67
N PRO A 212 18.55 6.23 -7.44
CA PRO A 212 19.44 7.01 -6.62
C PRO A 212 20.73 6.18 -6.39
N VAL A 213 21.85 6.68 -6.91
CA VAL A 213 23.16 6.17 -6.47
C VAL A 213 23.45 6.86 -5.16
N MET A 214 23.29 6.12 -4.07
CA MET A 214 23.53 6.61 -2.74
C MET A 214 25.02 6.91 -2.61
N ALA A 215 25.36 8.15 -2.26
CA ALA A 215 26.69 8.46 -1.80
C ALA A 215 26.91 7.67 -0.49
N SER A 216 27.62 6.55 -0.57
CA SER A 216 27.98 5.79 0.61
C SER A 216 28.81 6.70 1.50
N GLY A 217 28.35 6.95 2.74
CA GLY A 217 29.09 7.75 3.69
C GLY A 217 30.50 7.19 3.87
N ARG A 218 31.52 7.97 3.50
CA ARG A 218 32.95 7.74 3.70
C ARG A 218 33.40 6.26 3.71
N MET A 219 33.35 5.61 2.60
CA MET A 219 34.41 4.67 2.22
C MET A 219 35.50 5.49 1.56
N ASP A 220 36.75 5.18 1.87
CA ASP A 220 37.93 5.91 1.37
C ASP A 220 37.73 6.32 -0.09
N GLY A 221 37.74 7.62 -0.37
CA GLY A 221 37.32 8.24 -1.65
C GLY A 221 38.05 7.79 -2.92
N ALA A 222 38.90 6.78 -2.85
CA ALA A 222 39.55 6.13 -3.98
C ALA A 222 38.71 4.98 -4.57
N VAL A 223 37.97 4.23 -3.77
CA VAL A 223 37.11 3.11 -4.22
C VAL A 223 35.81 3.67 -4.79
N GLU A 224 35.28 4.71 -4.18
CA GLU A 224 34.06 5.39 -4.60
C GLU A 224 34.22 6.07 -5.97
N ARG A 225 35.35 6.74 -6.22
CA ARG A 225 35.66 7.35 -7.54
C ARG A 225 35.86 6.33 -8.66
N LYS A 226 36.26 5.10 -8.37
CA LYS A 226 36.38 4.03 -9.37
C LYS A 226 35.05 3.39 -9.73
N ALA A 227 34.16 3.20 -8.75
CA ALA A 227 32.83 2.67 -8.98
C ALA A 227 31.96 3.62 -9.83
N ASN A 228 32.08 4.94 -9.61
CA ASN A 228 31.30 5.95 -10.32
C ASN A 228 31.86 6.37 -11.70
N ARG A 229 33.07 5.96 -12.07
CA ARG A 229 33.63 6.21 -13.38
C ARG A 229 33.25 5.21 -14.47
N GLY A 230 32.39 4.25 -14.13
CA GLY A 230 32.29 3.05 -14.92
C GLY A 230 31.44 3.11 -16.17
N THR A 231 30.41 3.96 -16.29
CA THR A 231 29.59 4.00 -17.51
C THR A 231 28.74 5.27 -17.56
N ALA A 232 28.51 5.78 -18.81
CA ALA A 232 27.54 6.84 -19.10
C ALA A 232 26.09 6.51 -18.77
N PHE A 233 25.84 5.33 -18.18
CA PHE A 233 24.53 4.80 -17.85
C PHE A 233 24.16 4.90 -16.36
N PHE A 234 25.09 5.30 -15.48
CA PHE A 234 24.75 5.49 -14.07
C PHE A 234 24.31 6.94 -13.81
N PRO A 235 23.19 7.13 -13.10
CA PRO A 235 22.76 8.47 -12.70
C PRO A 235 23.83 9.14 -11.83
N PRO A 236 23.87 10.48 -11.79
CA PRO A 236 24.79 11.20 -10.92
C PRO A 236 24.51 10.83 -9.45
N GLU A 237 25.51 10.95 -8.60
CA GLU A 237 25.37 10.76 -7.16
C GLU A 237 24.18 11.56 -6.64
N THR A 238 23.30 10.88 -5.93
CA THR A 238 22.14 11.51 -5.29
C THR A 238 22.53 11.93 -3.89
N ALA A 239 22.36 13.21 -3.58
CA ALA A 239 22.53 13.70 -2.23
C ALA A 239 21.55 12.96 -1.30
N THR A 240 22.05 12.56 -0.13
CA THR A 240 21.25 11.87 0.88
C THR A 240 21.29 12.58 2.22
N VAL A 241 20.29 12.38 3.04
CA VAL A 241 20.23 12.81 4.42
C VAL A 241 20.15 11.58 5.33
N ARG A 242 20.91 11.58 6.43
CA ARG A 242 20.77 10.57 7.47
C ARG A 242 19.50 10.83 8.27
N VAL A 243 18.58 9.87 8.23
CA VAL A 243 17.33 9.87 8.99
C VAL A 243 17.41 8.78 10.05
N ALA A 244 17.04 9.09 11.27
CA ALA A 244 16.83 8.13 12.34
C ALA A 244 15.38 8.06 12.72
N SER A 245 14.87 6.88 12.98
CA SER A 245 13.49 6.61 13.36
C SER A 245 13.45 5.78 14.64
N LEU A 246 12.63 6.19 15.60
CA LEU A 246 12.61 5.68 16.96
C LEU A 246 11.21 5.19 17.33
N SER A 247 11.06 3.90 17.74
CA SER A 247 9.78 3.37 18.24
C SER A 247 9.70 3.29 19.77
N GLY A 248 10.82 3.44 20.44
CA GLY A 248 10.90 3.23 21.88
C GLY A 248 10.93 1.74 22.27
N PHE A 249 10.82 1.46 23.58
CA PHE A 249 11.12 0.13 24.12
C PHE A 249 9.89 -0.71 24.41
N ASP A 250 8.72 -0.11 24.70
CA ASP A 250 7.52 -0.82 25.11
C ASP A 250 6.35 -0.59 24.18
N TYR A 251 5.65 -1.69 23.87
CA TYR A 251 4.38 -1.65 23.16
C TYR A 251 3.24 -1.51 24.18
N ARG A 252 2.47 -0.42 24.07
CA ARG A 252 1.21 -0.25 24.76
C ARG A 252 0.11 -0.02 23.74
N TYR A 253 -1.08 -0.50 24.08
CA TYR A 253 -2.26 -0.22 23.26
C TYR A 253 -2.74 1.22 23.50
N GLU A 254 -3.23 1.85 22.44
CA GLU A 254 -3.97 3.11 22.53
C GLU A 254 -5.16 2.93 23.46
N GLY A 255 -5.48 3.95 24.24
CA GLY A 255 -6.58 3.90 25.21
C GLY A 255 -6.21 3.38 26.61
N GLU A 256 -4.96 3.00 26.84
CA GLU A 256 -4.49 2.74 28.21
C GLU A 256 -4.14 4.04 28.94
N PRO A 257 -4.48 4.17 30.24
CA PRO A 257 -4.16 5.38 30.98
C PRO A 257 -2.66 5.70 31.03
N PHE A 258 -2.29 6.99 31.01
CA PHE A 258 -0.91 7.42 31.22
C PHE A 258 -0.34 6.89 32.54
N THR A 259 0.89 6.44 32.51
CA THR A 259 1.61 5.91 33.66
C THR A 259 3.00 6.51 33.81
N PRO A 260 3.66 6.37 34.99
CA PRO A 260 5.07 6.77 35.14
C PRO A 260 6.03 6.10 34.15
N ASP A 261 5.67 4.93 33.62
CA ASP A 261 6.49 4.22 32.63
C ASP A 261 6.46 4.97 31.28
N ASP A 262 5.36 5.63 30.93
CA ASP A 262 5.27 6.45 29.71
C ASP A 262 6.21 7.67 29.80
N ALA A 263 6.35 8.28 30.98
CA ALA A 263 7.31 9.36 31.17
C ALA A 263 8.76 8.89 30.98
N ARG A 264 9.11 7.72 31.51
CA ARG A 264 10.44 7.10 31.30
C ARG A 264 10.67 6.74 29.85
N HIS A 265 9.65 6.27 29.16
CA HIS A 265 9.70 5.97 27.74
C HIS A 265 9.98 7.24 26.91
N ILE A 266 9.28 8.34 27.21
CA ILE A 266 9.50 9.64 26.55
C ILE A 266 10.94 10.13 26.83
N ASP A 267 11.46 9.99 28.04
CA ASP A 267 12.85 10.35 28.37
C ASP A 267 13.84 9.53 27.52
N ALA A 268 13.63 8.23 27.40
CA ALA A 268 14.45 7.36 26.56
C ALA A 268 14.39 7.73 25.07
N LEU A 269 13.22 8.18 24.55
CA LEU A 269 13.09 8.69 23.19
C LEU A 269 13.92 9.96 22.98
N PHE A 270 13.94 10.90 23.95
CA PHE A 270 14.79 12.07 23.88
C PHE A 270 16.28 11.73 23.95
N GLU A 271 16.68 10.80 24.83
CA GLU A 271 18.07 10.34 24.91
C GLU A 271 18.51 9.70 23.59
N ALA A 272 17.68 8.84 22.99
CA ALA A 272 17.94 8.24 21.69
C ALA A 272 17.96 9.29 20.56
N THR A 273 17.10 10.31 20.61
CA THR A 273 17.09 11.44 19.68
C THR A 273 18.42 12.17 19.69
N VAL A 274 18.92 12.52 20.87
CA VAL A 274 20.20 13.22 21.03
C VAL A 274 21.35 12.32 20.58
N ARG A 275 21.34 11.04 20.92
CA ARG A 275 22.33 10.07 20.47
C ARG A 275 22.42 10.01 18.95
N GLU A 276 21.29 9.87 18.25
CA GLU A 276 21.26 9.76 16.79
C GLU A 276 21.59 11.09 16.09
N ALA A 277 21.18 12.22 16.66
CA ALA A 277 21.55 13.54 16.16
C ALA A 277 23.10 13.72 16.21
N ARG A 278 23.73 13.36 17.31
CA ARG A 278 25.19 13.40 17.46
C ARG A 278 25.92 12.37 16.60
N ALA A 279 25.24 11.26 16.25
CA ALA A 279 25.71 10.30 15.25
C ALA A 279 25.51 10.79 13.79
N GLY A 280 25.00 12.02 13.59
CA GLY A 280 24.90 12.69 12.30
C GLY A 280 23.54 12.66 11.67
N ALA A 281 22.47 12.18 12.35
CA ALA A 281 21.10 12.32 11.85
C ALA A 281 20.72 13.81 11.78
N ARG A 282 20.04 14.18 10.69
CA ARG A 282 19.51 15.53 10.48
C ARG A 282 17.99 15.58 10.53
N ILE A 283 17.36 14.44 10.42
CA ILE A 283 15.94 14.24 10.60
C ILE A 283 15.78 13.08 11.59
N VAL A 284 15.03 13.29 12.67
CA VAL A 284 14.65 12.22 13.60
C VAL A 284 13.13 12.15 13.66
N SER A 285 12.59 10.94 13.57
CA SER A 285 11.15 10.69 13.54
C SER A 285 10.76 9.66 14.59
N TRP A 286 9.76 9.96 15.40
CA TRP A 286 9.19 9.06 16.38
C TRP A 286 8.01 8.30 15.80
N ALA A 287 7.81 7.04 16.20
CA ALA A 287 6.66 6.24 15.78
C ALA A 287 5.34 6.85 16.30
N GLU A 288 4.23 6.48 15.65
CA GLU A 288 2.88 6.92 16.03
C GLU A 288 2.57 6.61 17.50
N ALA A 289 1.91 7.56 18.16
CA ALA A 289 1.52 7.47 19.56
C ALA A 289 2.64 7.01 20.51
N SER A 290 3.90 7.29 20.15
CA SER A 290 5.05 6.94 20.99
C SER A 290 5.22 7.87 22.20
N ALA A 291 4.61 9.06 22.17
CA ALA A 291 4.55 9.96 23.31
C ALA A 291 3.10 9.99 23.85
N MET A 292 2.75 9.00 24.66
CA MET A 292 1.47 8.99 25.40
C MET A 292 1.59 9.95 26.58
N ILE A 293 0.71 10.94 26.67
CA ILE A 293 0.76 12.02 27.63
C ILE A 293 -0.64 12.38 28.17
N ASP A 294 -0.69 13.14 29.25
CA ASP A 294 -1.90 13.88 29.60
C ASP A 294 -2.01 15.14 28.71
N ALA A 295 -3.21 15.51 28.32
CA ALA A 295 -3.46 16.66 27.44
C ALA A 295 -2.81 17.98 27.94
N ARG A 296 -2.77 18.19 29.26
CA ARG A 296 -2.11 19.35 29.89
C ARG A 296 -0.58 19.40 29.68
N ASP A 297 0.05 18.26 29.38
CA ASP A 297 1.49 18.15 29.27
C ASP A 297 1.98 18.32 27.81
N GLU A 298 1.08 18.44 26.83
CA GLU A 298 1.42 18.61 25.42
C GLU A 298 2.35 19.83 25.20
N ALA A 299 2.02 20.98 25.78
CA ALA A 299 2.84 22.17 25.61
C ALA A 299 4.25 22.03 26.22
N ALA A 300 4.40 21.24 27.28
CA ALA A 300 5.70 20.95 27.88
C ALA A 300 6.52 19.99 27.01
N LEU A 301 5.89 18.97 26.44
CA LEU A 301 6.51 18.03 25.49
C LEU A 301 7.01 18.78 24.24
N VAL A 302 6.18 19.62 23.64
CA VAL A 302 6.53 20.41 22.44
C VAL A 302 7.69 21.36 22.72
N ARG A 303 7.70 22.06 23.86
CA ARG A 303 8.82 22.93 24.25
C ARG A 303 10.13 22.13 24.40
N ARG A 304 10.10 20.99 25.10
CA ARG A 304 11.27 20.14 25.25
C ARG A 304 11.78 19.64 23.89
N ALA A 305 10.89 19.24 23.00
CA ALA A 305 11.25 18.81 21.66
C ALA A 305 11.86 19.95 20.82
N ALA A 306 11.32 21.16 20.95
CA ALA A 306 11.86 22.35 20.29
C ALA A 306 13.27 22.70 20.79
N GLU A 307 13.51 22.59 22.10
CA GLU A 307 14.82 22.80 22.69
C GLU A 307 15.84 21.77 22.17
N VAL A 308 15.47 20.48 22.13
CA VAL A 308 16.34 19.43 21.60
C VAL A 308 16.61 19.62 20.12
N ALA A 309 15.58 19.92 19.32
CA ALA A 309 15.71 20.17 17.89
C ALA A 309 16.70 21.33 17.61
N LYS A 310 16.60 22.39 18.39
CA LYS A 310 17.51 23.56 18.30
C LYS A 310 18.93 23.22 18.77
N GLN A 311 19.09 22.58 19.92
CA GLN A 311 20.40 22.25 20.49
C GLN A 311 21.20 21.32 19.58
N GLU A 312 20.56 20.32 19.01
CA GLU A 312 21.21 19.31 18.15
C GLU A 312 21.13 19.70 16.64
N SER A 313 20.50 20.84 16.28
CA SER A 313 20.35 21.34 14.91
C SER A 313 19.73 20.30 13.96
N ILE A 314 18.60 19.73 14.35
CA ILE A 314 17.87 18.68 13.62
C ILE A 314 16.40 19.06 13.36
N TYR A 315 15.81 18.43 12.36
CA TYR A 315 14.35 18.33 12.24
C TYR A 315 13.90 17.17 13.12
N LEU A 316 13.01 17.41 14.07
CA LEU A 316 12.49 16.42 14.99
C LEU A 316 10.97 16.29 14.82
N GLN A 317 10.53 15.14 14.34
CA GLN A 317 9.09 14.81 14.31
C GLN A 317 8.78 13.98 15.55
N ILE A 318 7.84 14.47 16.37
CA ILE A 318 7.29 13.79 17.54
C ILE A 318 5.84 13.38 17.31
N SER A 319 5.37 12.35 18.03
CA SER A 319 4.02 11.78 17.87
C SER A 319 3.27 11.75 19.20
N PRO A 320 2.75 12.89 19.71
CA PRO A 320 1.94 12.91 20.91
C PRO A 320 0.58 12.25 20.69
N TYR A 321 0.14 11.50 21.70
CA TYR A 321 -1.16 10.89 21.79
C TYR A 321 -1.74 11.12 23.18
N PHE A 322 -3.00 11.54 23.27
CA PHE A 322 -3.70 11.75 24.54
C PHE A 322 -5.22 11.65 24.37
N GLU A 323 -5.90 11.32 25.46
CA GLU A 323 -7.36 11.24 25.53
C GLU A 323 -7.87 12.27 26.57
N PRO A 324 -8.39 13.43 26.14
CA PRO A 324 -9.02 14.37 27.06
C PRO A 324 -10.27 13.74 27.69
N ALA A 325 -10.50 14.00 28.97
CA ALA A 325 -11.62 13.43 29.71
C ALA A 325 -12.97 13.77 29.04
N GLY A 326 -13.68 12.73 28.59
CA GLY A 326 -14.99 12.84 27.94
C GLY A 326 -14.96 13.29 26.47
N GLU A 327 -13.77 13.38 25.85
CA GLU A 327 -13.58 13.74 24.46
C GLU A 327 -12.98 12.57 23.67
N ARG A 328 -12.84 12.76 22.36
CA ARG A 328 -12.14 11.80 21.50
C ARG A 328 -10.64 11.91 21.68
N ALA A 329 -9.94 10.82 21.50
CA ALA A 329 -8.48 10.78 21.49
C ALA A 329 -7.89 11.71 20.42
N VAL A 330 -6.72 12.25 20.70
CA VAL A 330 -5.95 13.12 19.82
C VAL A 330 -4.68 12.39 19.40
N ASN A 331 -4.47 12.24 18.10
CA ASN A 331 -3.33 11.58 17.49
C ASN A 331 -2.64 12.57 16.54
N LYS A 332 -1.44 13.03 16.90
CA LYS A 332 -0.73 14.07 16.17
C LYS A 332 0.66 13.65 15.71
N SER A 333 1.14 14.34 14.67
CA SER A 333 2.54 14.40 14.26
C SER A 333 2.95 15.87 14.23
N ILE A 334 3.95 16.24 15.02
CA ILE A 334 4.45 17.62 15.12
C ILE A 334 5.91 17.63 14.69
N LEU A 335 6.24 18.45 13.70
CA LEU A 335 7.62 18.66 13.25
C LEU A 335 8.19 19.92 13.88
N LEU A 336 9.32 19.78 14.56
CA LEU A 336 10.13 20.89 15.08
C LEU A 336 11.31 21.12 14.12
N THR A 337 11.62 22.41 13.86
CA THR A 337 12.75 22.80 12.99
C THR A 337 14.05 22.97 13.81
N PRO A 338 15.21 23.04 13.16
CA PRO A 338 16.48 23.33 13.83
C PRO A 338 16.52 24.68 14.57
N GLU A 339 15.60 25.58 14.28
CA GLU A 339 15.43 26.87 14.98
C GLU A 339 14.58 26.71 16.25
N GLY A 340 13.94 25.56 16.45
CA GLY A 340 13.01 25.29 17.55
C GLY A 340 11.58 25.75 17.27
N GLU A 341 11.25 26.02 16.01
CA GLU A 341 9.92 26.41 15.58
C GLU A 341 9.08 25.19 15.18
N VAL A 342 7.75 25.32 15.21
CA VAL A 342 6.85 24.29 14.70
C VAL A 342 6.77 24.41 13.18
N GLY A 343 7.32 23.41 12.47
CA GLY A 343 7.25 23.31 11.01
C GLY A 343 5.88 22.84 10.52
N TRP A 344 5.26 21.90 11.25
CA TRP A 344 3.84 21.52 11.11
C TRP A 344 3.29 20.96 12.42
N GLU A 345 1.98 21.10 12.58
CA GLU A 345 1.17 20.30 13.49
C GLU A 345 0.11 19.59 12.65
N TYR A 346 0.19 18.27 12.62
CA TYR A 346 -0.66 17.42 11.79
C TYR A 346 -1.48 16.49 12.67
N TRP A 347 -2.77 16.44 12.42
CA TRP A 347 -3.70 15.52 13.06
C TRP A 347 -4.04 14.38 12.11
N LYS A 348 -4.06 13.16 12.60
CA LYS A 348 -4.43 11.98 11.79
C LYS A 348 -5.74 12.25 11.05
N SER A 349 -5.73 12.13 9.74
CA SER A 349 -6.86 12.52 8.89
C SER A 349 -7.73 11.37 8.46
N ARG A 350 -7.19 10.14 8.52
CA ARG A 350 -7.89 8.89 8.23
C ARG A 350 -7.71 7.96 9.42
N ALA A 351 -8.77 7.78 10.19
CA ALA A 351 -8.79 6.78 11.25
C ALA A 351 -9.35 5.48 10.71
N ASN A 352 -8.85 4.35 11.20
CA ASN A 352 -9.52 3.08 10.98
C ASN A 352 -10.83 3.02 11.77
N LEU A 353 -11.65 2.00 11.52
CA LEU A 353 -12.94 1.84 12.21
C LEU A 353 -12.81 1.66 13.74
N LEU A 354 -11.60 1.46 14.24
CA LEU A 354 -11.27 1.11 15.61
C LEU A 354 -10.79 2.32 16.41
N GLU A 355 -10.31 3.36 15.70
CA GLU A 355 -9.78 4.57 16.32
C GLU A 355 -10.88 5.61 16.51
N GLY A 356 -11.21 5.92 17.74
CA GLY A 356 -12.11 7.02 18.10
C GLY A 356 -11.46 8.40 18.07
N THR A 357 -10.42 8.64 17.25
CA THR A 357 -9.65 9.88 17.28
C THR A 357 -10.37 11.05 16.61
N VAL A 358 -9.98 12.28 17.01
CA VAL A 358 -10.35 13.49 16.29
C VAL A 358 -9.61 13.52 14.97
N LEU A 359 -10.35 13.70 13.86
CA LEU A 359 -9.75 13.75 12.53
C LEU A 359 -9.20 15.15 12.21
N GLY A 360 -8.09 15.17 11.47
CA GLY A 360 -7.48 16.38 10.92
C GLY A 360 -8.29 16.99 9.78
N ASP A 361 -7.74 18.07 9.21
CA ASP A 361 -8.38 18.88 8.17
C ASP A 361 -8.41 18.24 6.76
N GLY A 362 -7.86 17.06 6.63
CA GLY A 362 -7.82 16.34 5.34
C GLY A 362 -6.66 16.76 4.41
N ASN A 363 -5.71 17.54 4.91
CA ASN A 363 -4.51 17.94 4.17
C ASN A 363 -3.27 17.22 4.67
N VAL A 364 -2.41 16.76 3.75
CA VAL A 364 -1.10 16.21 4.08
C VAL A 364 -0.18 17.32 4.56
N ALA A 365 0.49 17.12 5.70
CA ALA A 365 1.46 18.09 6.24
C ALA A 365 2.66 18.25 5.28
N ARG A 366 3.29 19.45 5.28
CA ARG A 366 4.47 19.72 4.46
C ARG A 366 5.35 20.82 5.08
N ALA A 367 6.66 20.68 4.87
CA ALA A 367 7.65 21.70 5.22
C ALA A 367 8.81 21.68 4.21
N ASP A 368 9.26 22.85 3.78
CA ASP A 368 10.46 22.97 2.95
C ASP A 368 11.71 22.96 3.85
N THR A 369 12.70 22.16 3.48
CA THR A 369 13.94 21.98 4.24
C THR A 369 15.15 21.98 3.31
N PRO A 370 16.37 22.17 3.82
CA PRO A 370 17.59 21.96 3.02
C PRO A 370 17.75 20.53 2.48
N TYR A 371 16.99 19.57 3.02
CA TYR A 371 17.00 18.16 2.64
C TYR A 371 15.82 17.79 1.74
N GLY A 372 15.24 18.76 1.04
CA GLY A 372 14.05 18.62 0.22
C GLY A 372 12.76 18.92 0.96
N ARG A 373 11.65 18.81 0.25
CA ARG A 373 10.31 19.01 0.82
C ARG A 373 9.88 17.77 1.59
N LEU A 374 9.72 17.94 2.89
CA LEU A 374 9.12 16.91 3.74
C LEU A 374 7.59 16.94 3.61
N ALA A 375 6.98 15.75 3.67
CA ALA A 375 5.54 15.57 3.87
C ALA A 375 5.31 14.69 5.10
N GLY A 376 4.17 14.86 5.76
CA GLY A 376 3.78 14.08 6.94
C GLY A 376 2.37 13.52 6.82
N ALA A 377 2.20 12.25 7.19
CA ALA A 377 0.93 11.55 7.35
C ALA A 377 1.09 10.53 8.47
N ILE A 378 0.01 10.02 9.03
CA ILE A 378 0.06 9.06 10.13
C ILE A 378 -0.56 7.73 9.70
N CYS A 379 0.24 6.63 9.74
CA CYS A 379 -0.24 5.24 9.74
C CYS A 379 -1.29 4.96 8.66
N TRP A 380 -2.55 4.84 9.06
CA TRP A 380 -3.70 4.52 8.22
C TRP A 380 -3.97 5.52 7.10
N ASP A 381 -3.49 6.75 7.20
CA ASP A 381 -3.55 7.73 6.11
C ASP A 381 -2.92 7.18 4.82
N MET A 382 -1.86 6.34 4.94
CA MET A 382 -1.15 5.73 3.81
C MET A 382 -2.00 4.74 3.02
N ASP A 383 -3.11 4.26 3.55
CA ASP A 383 -3.98 3.29 2.86
C ASP A 383 -4.89 3.94 1.80
N PHE A 384 -4.97 5.28 1.81
CA PHE A 384 -5.85 6.05 0.93
C PHE A 384 -5.08 6.70 -0.22
N PRO A 385 -5.08 6.10 -1.43
CA PRO A 385 -4.37 6.65 -2.58
C PRO A 385 -4.82 8.08 -2.93
N ASN A 386 -6.13 8.36 -2.84
CA ASN A 386 -6.71 9.69 -3.08
C ASN A 386 -6.31 10.74 -2.04
N TYR A 387 -5.78 10.32 -0.90
CA TYR A 387 -5.27 11.20 0.15
C TYR A 387 -3.77 11.46 -0.04
N ILE A 388 -2.97 10.41 -0.16
CA ILE A 388 -1.51 10.51 -0.25
C ILE A 388 -1.04 11.16 -1.56
N ILE A 389 -1.85 11.15 -2.61
CA ILE A 389 -1.54 11.84 -3.87
C ILE A 389 -1.26 13.34 -3.66
N GLN A 390 -1.73 13.93 -2.58
CA GLN A 390 -1.43 15.32 -2.23
C GLN A 390 0.08 15.55 -2.05
N ALA A 391 0.80 14.58 -1.46
CA ALA A 391 2.26 14.67 -1.29
C ALA A 391 2.97 14.72 -2.65
N GLY A 392 2.61 13.80 -3.57
CA GLY A 392 3.16 13.80 -4.92
C GLY A 392 2.86 15.08 -5.70
N ARG A 393 1.63 15.60 -5.62
CA ARG A 393 1.21 16.86 -6.26
C ARG A 393 1.93 18.07 -5.67
N ALA A 394 2.15 18.07 -4.37
CA ALA A 394 2.92 19.11 -3.69
C ALA A 394 4.43 19.02 -4.00
N GLY A 395 4.87 17.93 -4.62
CA GLY A 395 6.27 17.66 -4.92
C GLY A 395 7.11 17.40 -3.69
N ALA A 396 6.56 16.63 -2.78
CA ALA A 396 7.32 16.12 -1.66
C ALA A 396 8.46 15.23 -2.14
N ASP A 397 9.57 15.29 -1.42
CA ASP A 397 10.76 14.49 -1.66
C ASP A 397 10.85 13.32 -0.68
N ILE A 398 10.56 13.59 0.60
CA ILE A 398 10.58 12.62 1.69
C ILE A 398 9.26 12.69 2.45
N MET A 399 8.63 11.54 2.69
CA MET A 399 7.45 11.41 3.52
C MET A 399 7.79 10.74 4.85
N LEU A 400 7.42 11.37 5.95
CA LEU A 400 7.47 10.82 7.29
C LEU A 400 6.08 10.25 7.61
N ALA A 401 6.00 8.94 7.85
CA ALA A 401 4.75 8.24 8.13
C ALA A 401 4.87 7.41 9.42
N PRO A 402 4.89 8.07 10.59
CA PRO A 402 4.83 7.36 11.86
C PRO A 402 3.62 6.45 11.90
N SER A 403 3.80 5.25 12.43
CA SER A 403 2.78 4.19 12.42
C SER A 403 2.75 3.42 13.73
N ALA A 404 1.59 2.86 14.07
CA ALA A 404 1.40 1.87 15.10
C ALA A 404 0.60 0.71 14.51
N ASP A 405 1.26 -0.43 14.38
CA ASP A 405 0.66 -1.62 13.79
C ASP A 405 0.36 -2.66 14.89
N TRP A 406 -0.27 -3.72 14.50
CA TRP A 406 -0.39 -4.93 15.29
C TRP A 406 -0.02 -6.15 14.43
N ARG A 407 0.37 -7.22 15.08
CA ARG A 407 0.99 -8.39 14.43
C ARG A 407 0.20 -8.93 13.22
N GLN A 408 -1.12 -8.80 13.24
CA GLN A 408 -1.97 -9.42 12.22
C GLN A 408 -2.01 -8.62 10.90
N ILE A 409 -1.64 -7.33 10.92
CA ILE A 409 -1.53 -6.52 9.70
C ILE A 409 -0.09 -6.41 9.18
N ASP A 410 0.87 -6.88 9.95
CA ASP A 410 2.28 -6.92 9.57
C ASP A 410 2.57 -8.08 8.60
N PRO A 411 3.36 -7.90 7.52
CA PRO A 411 3.95 -6.64 7.02
C PRO A 411 3.07 -5.90 5.98
N MET A 412 1.80 -6.31 5.79
CA MET A 412 0.92 -5.82 4.72
C MET A 412 0.82 -4.28 4.73
N HIS A 413 0.68 -3.69 5.90
CA HIS A 413 0.53 -2.24 6.02
C HIS A 413 1.78 -1.47 5.53
N ALA A 414 2.98 -2.00 5.81
CA ALA A 414 4.23 -1.45 5.26
C ALA A 414 4.33 -1.61 3.73
N LEU A 415 3.82 -2.73 3.17
CA LEU A 415 3.80 -2.97 1.73
C LEU A 415 2.82 -2.04 1.00
N ILE A 416 1.67 -1.73 1.59
CA ILE A 416 0.73 -0.72 1.07
C ILE A 416 1.42 0.64 1.00
N ALA A 417 2.06 1.06 2.08
CA ALA A 417 2.79 2.33 2.15
C ALA A 417 3.95 2.41 1.13
N ARG A 418 4.64 1.28 0.86
CA ARG A 418 5.66 1.17 -0.20
C ARG A 418 5.09 1.50 -1.59
N VAL A 419 3.90 1.00 -1.90
CA VAL A 419 3.21 1.31 -3.16
C VAL A 419 2.92 2.81 -3.24
N ARG A 420 2.43 3.43 -2.15
CA ARG A 420 2.18 4.88 -2.09
C ARG A 420 3.45 5.69 -2.38
N ALA A 421 4.60 5.26 -1.86
CA ALA A 421 5.88 5.92 -2.12
C ALA A 421 6.19 5.96 -3.62
N VAL A 422 6.08 4.83 -4.32
CA VAL A 422 6.38 4.73 -5.76
C VAL A 422 5.36 5.47 -6.61
N GLU A 423 4.07 5.42 -6.27
CA GLU A 423 3.00 6.17 -6.94
C GLU A 423 3.27 7.67 -6.93
N ASN A 424 3.72 8.18 -5.81
CA ASN A 424 3.91 9.62 -5.60
C ASN A 424 5.34 10.08 -5.86
N GLY A 425 6.27 9.14 -6.07
CA GLY A 425 7.66 9.44 -6.35
C GLY A 425 8.42 10.03 -5.16
N VAL A 426 8.03 9.67 -3.94
CA VAL A 426 8.61 10.14 -2.69
C VAL A 426 9.40 9.03 -2.00
N SER A 427 10.51 9.39 -1.34
CA SER A 427 11.14 8.47 -0.39
C SER A 427 10.29 8.41 0.88
N LEU A 428 10.02 7.22 1.39
CA LEU A 428 9.15 7.00 2.55
C LEU A 428 9.97 6.54 3.75
N VAL A 429 9.82 7.24 4.85
CA VAL A 429 10.30 6.85 6.18
C VAL A 429 9.06 6.45 6.99
N ARG A 430 8.81 5.14 7.05
CA ARG A 430 7.72 4.58 7.83
C ARG A 430 8.30 3.89 9.05
N HIS A 431 8.04 4.46 10.20
CA HIS A 431 8.45 3.90 11.45
C HIS A 431 7.22 3.37 12.20
N ALA A 432 7.21 2.07 12.47
CA ALA A 432 6.06 1.39 13.04
C ALA A 432 6.39 0.84 14.43
N ARG A 433 5.56 1.16 15.38
CA ARG A 433 5.48 0.47 16.65
C ARG A 433 4.61 -0.78 16.45
N GLY A 434 5.07 -1.95 16.86
CA GLY A 434 4.35 -3.21 16.73
C GLY A 434 4.21 -3.74 15.29
N GLY A 435 5.19 -3.47 14.43
CA GLY A 435 5.21 -3.96 13.05
C GLY A 435 6.52 -3.70 12.32
N LEU A 436 6.51 -3.87 11.00
CA LEU A 436 7.65 -3.62 10.12
C LEU A 436 7.86 -2.12 9.94
N SER A 437 8.93 -1.61 10.54
CA SER A 437 9.50 -0.32 10.20
C SER A 437 10.33 -0.45 8.93
N ALA A 438 10.16 0.46 7.96
CA ALA A 438 10.92 0.44 6.72
C ALA A 438 11.14 1.82 6.14
N VAL A 439 12.29 2.00 5.52
CA VAL A 439 12.59 3.15 4.67
C VAL A 439 12.67 2.65 3.24
N TYR A 440 11.86 3.25 2.39
CA TYR A 440 11.85 2.97 0.95
C TYR A 440 12.28 4.22 0.17
N ASP A 441 13.07 4.03 -0.88
CA ASP A 441 13.28 5.10 -1.83
C ASP A 441 12.03 5.30 -2.73
N TYR A 442 12.02 6.34 -3.53
CA TYR A 442 10.94 6.67 -4.46
C TYR A 442 10.73 5.63 -5.59
N GLN A 443 11.55 4.59 -5.66
CA GLN A 443 11.38 3.44 -6.56
C GLN A 443 10.96 2.17 -5.81
N GLY A 444 10.75 2.29 -4.50
CA GLY A 444 10.32 1.19 -3.65
C GLY A 444 11.45 0.25 -3.20
N ARG A 445 12.73 0.61 -3.38
CA ARG A 445 13.82 -0.17 -2.79
C ARG A 445 13.86 0.04 -1.29
N THR A 446 14.06 -1.04 -0.56
CA THR A 446 14.25 -0.99 0.89
C THR A 446 15.66 -0.49 1.20
N LEU A 447 15.76 0.66 1.87
CA LEU A 447 17.01 1.26 2.32
C LEU A 447 17.38 0.81 3.73
N ALA A 448 16.40 0.62 4.59
CA ALA A 448 16.52 0.04 5.92
C ALA A 448 15.19 -0.62 6.29
N ALA A 449 15.24 -1.63 7.16
CA ALA A 449 14.07 -2.25 7.74
C ALA A 449 14.38 -2.80 9.13
N VAL A 450 13.43 -2.68 10.05
CA VAL A 450 13.47 -3.24 11.40
C VAL A 450 12.08 -3.79 11.71
N ASP A 451 12.01 -5.06 12.04
CA ASP A 451 10.78 -5.72 12.46
C ASP A 451 10.71 -5.73 13.99
N ASP A 452 9.68 -5.09 14.52
CA ASP A 452 9.49 -4.93 15.96
C ASP A 452 9.28 -6.27 16.70
N PHE A 453 8.79 -7.29 16.02
CA PHE A 453 8.49 -8.59 16.61
C PHE A 453 9.71 -9.51 16.75
N VAL A 454 10.77 -9.22 16.01
CA VAL A 454 12.03 -10.00 16.06
C VAL A 454 13.20 -9.21 16.63
N THR A 455 13.06 -7.90 16.79
CA THR A 455 14.09 -7.01 17.34
C THR A 455 13.85 -6.83 18.83
N THR A 456 14.76 -7.33 19.66
CA THR A 456 14.62 -7.31 21.13
C THR A 456 15.38 -6.17 21.82
N VAL A 457 16.23 -5.46 21.07
CA VAL A 457 17.09 -4.39 21.60
C VAL A 457 16.86 -3.15 20.73
N ASP A 458 17.22 -2.00 21.20
CA ASP A 458 17.11 -0.68 20.58
C ASP A 458 16.48 -0.66 19.17
N ARG A 459 15.20 -0.37 19.10
CA ARG A 459 14.40 -0.36 17.87
C ARG A 459 14.60 0.91 17.06
N THR A 460 15.85 1.35 16.98
CA THR A 460 16.26 2.49 16.18
C THR A 460 16.56 2.04 14.75
N MET A 461 15.84 2.61 13.79
CA MET A 461 16.12 2.39 12.37
C MET A 461 16.81 3.62 11.78
N VAL A 462 17.94 3.42 11.09
CA VAL A 462 18.72 4.50 10.47
C VAL A 462 18.89 4.23 8.99
N ALA A 463 18.68 5.25 8.16
CA ALA A 463 18.88 5.17 6.73
C ALA A 463 19.51 6.45 6.16
N GLN A 464 20.20 6.29 5.03
CA GLN A 464 20.55 7.39 4.14
C GLN A 464 19.42 7.53 3.10
N VAL A 465 18.67 8.62 3.18
CA VAL A 465 17.47 8.83 2.37
C VAL A 465 17.77 9.87 1.28
N PRO A 466 17.42 9.61 0.00
CA PRO A 466 17.56 10.59 -1.06
C PRO A 466 16.80 11.88 -0.74
N VAL A 467 17.47 13.04 -0.87
CA VAL A 467 16.88 14.35 -0.58
C VAL A 467 15.96 14.85 -1.69
N HIS A 468 15.93 14.17 -2.83
CA HIS A 468 15.03 14.49 -3.94
C HIS A 468 14.22 13.26 -4.32
N GLY A 469 12.91 13.46 -4.42
CA GLY A 469 11.99 12.53 -5.06
C GLY A 469 11.95 12.71 -6.58
N VAL A 470 10.96 12.09 -7.22
CA VAL A 470 10.74 12.20 -8.66
C VAL A 470 9.28 12.55 -8.95
N ARG A 471 9.05 13.33 -10.01
CA ARG A 471 7.67 13.58 -10.46
C ARG A 471 7.15 12.33 -11.17
N THR A 472 5.95 11.90 -10.82
CA THR A 472 5.30 10.75 -11.43
C THR A 472 4.11 11.19 -12.28
N ILE A 473 3.78 10.38 -13.29
CA ILE A 473 2.56 10.61 -14.09
C ILE A 473 1.33 10.45 -13.20
N TYR A 474 1.34 9.42 -12.32
CA TYR A 474 0.23 9.21 -11.40
C TYR A 474 -0.05 10.44 -10.51
N ALA A 475 0.97 11.05 -9.91
CA ALA A 475 0.78 12.26 -9.11
C ALA A 475 0.15 13.41 -9.92
N ALA A 476 0.50 13.51 -11.22
CA ALA A 476 -0.04 14.56 -12.10
C ALA A 476 -1.50 14.31 -12.50
N VAL A 477 -1.82 13.08 -12.94
CA VAL A 477 -3.13 12.75 -13.53
C VAL A 477 -4.10 12.04 -12.57
N GLY A 478 -3.60 11.56 -11.44
CA GLY A 478 -4.39 10.83 -10.44
C GLY A 478 -4.91 9.50 -10.98
N ASP A 479 -6.12 9.17 -10.59
CA ASP A 479 -6.78 7.90 -10.90
C ASP A 479 -7.34 7.83 -12.33
N LEU A 480 -6.74 8.56 -13.29
CA LEU A 480 -7.21 8.58 -14.68
C LEU A 480 -7.28 7.16 -15.27
N PHE A 481 -6.29 6.31 -14.98
CA PHE A 481 -6.30 4.93 -15.47
C PHE A 481 -7.51 4.16 -14.94
N ALA A 482 -7.84 4.29 -13.65
CA ALA A 482 -9.02 3.65 -13.07
C ALA A 482 -10.32 4.18 -13.69
N TRP A 483 -10.43 5.49 -13.89
CA TRP A 483 -11.61 6.09 -14.57
C TRP A 483 -11.77 5.62 -16.01
N LEU A 484 -10.68 5.46 -16.76
CA LEU A 484 -10.71 4.90 -18.13
C LEU A 484 -11.21 3.45 -18.11
N ASN A 485 -10.82 2.64 -17.11
CA ASN A 485 -11.32 1.28 -16.95
C ASN A 485 -12.82 1.24 -16.61
N VAL A 486 -13.29 2.13 -15.73
CA VAL A 486 -14.73 2.28 -15.40
C VAL A 486 -15.51 2.66 -16.65
N GLY A 487 -15.04 3.64 -17.43
CA GLY A 487 -15.67 4.06 -18.69
C GLY A 487 -15.71 2.94 -19.73
N ALA A 488 -14.59 2.20 -19.90
CA ALA A 488 -14.52 1.06 -20.80
C ALA A 488 -15.46 -0.07 -20.36
N LEU A 489 -15.54 -0.38 -19.06
CA LEU A 489 -16.51 -1.36 -18.54
C LEU A 489 -17.95 -0.93 -18.84
N ALA A 490 -18.29 0.34 -18.61
CA ALA A 490 -19.63 0.86 -18.90
C ALA A 490 -19.99 0.73 -20.37
N LEU A 491 -19.05 1.00 -21.29
CA LEU A 491 -19.24 0.79 -22.74
C LEU A 491 -19.47 -0.69 -23.08
N VAL A 492 -18.68 -1.58 -22.50
CA VAL A 492 -18.81 -3.04 -22.69
C VAL A 492 -20.18 -3.53 -22.21
N VAL A 493 -20.61 -3.12 -21.02
CA VAL A 493 -21.94 -3.44 -20.48
C VAL A 493 -23.06 -2.86 -21.38
N GLY A 494 -22.93 -1.60 -21.78
CA GLY A 494 -23.89 -0.92 -22.63
C GLY A 494 -24.08 -1.61 -24.00
N THR A 495 -22.99 -2.05 -24.63
CA THR A 495 -23.04 -2.79 -25.90
C THR A 495 -23.70 -4.17 -25.73
N ALA A 496 -23.37 -4.90 -24.68
CA ALA A 496 -23.97 -6.20 -24.37
C ALA A 496 -25.49 -6.11 -24.10
N LEU A 497 -25.96 -5.03 -23.46
CA LEU A 497 -27.38 -4.79 -23.21
C LEU A 497 -28.16 -4.41 -24.49
N ARG A 498 -27.55 -3.64 -25.39
CA ARG A 498 -28.18 -3.26 -26.69
C ARG A 498 -28.37 -4.48 -27.59
N GLN A 499 -27.40 -5.37 -27.65
CA GLN A 499 -27.52 -6.62 -28.45
C GLN A 499 -28.68 -7.48 -27.96
N ARG A 500 -28.98 -7.52 -26.66
CA ARG A 500 -30.14 -8.24 -26.12
C ARG A 500 -31.49 -7.66 -26.56
N ARG A 501 -31.58 -6.32 -26.68
CA ARG A 501 -32.83 -5.65 -27.12
C ARG A 501 -33.13 -5.85 -28.62
N GLY A 502 -32.10 -6.00 -29.44
CA GLY A 502 -32.25 -6.29 -30.87
C GLY A 502 -32.82 -7.71 -31.12
N TYR A 503 -32.43 -8.68 -30.29
CA TYR A 503 -32.89 -10.09 -30.41
C TYR A 503 -34.30 -10.34 -29.88
N VAL A 504 -34.84 -9.46 -29.04
CA VAL A 504 -36.23 -9.53 -28.52
C VAL A 504 -37.22 -8.83 -29.43
N ARG A 505 -36.75 -8.01 -30.41
CA ARG A 505 -37.59 -7.26 -31.37
C ARG A 505 -37.62 -7.87 -32.79
N SER A 506 -36.83 -8.92 -33.04
CA SER A 506 -36.84 -9.76 -34.23
C SER A 506 -37.54 -11.10 -33.96
#